data_72b99b6cb2da6b95fbf03dc74ccd69e8
#
_entry.id   72b99b6cb2da6b95fbf03dc74ccd69e8
#
_cell.length_a   1.000
_cell.length_b   1.000
_cell.length_c   1.000
_cell.angle_alpha   90.00
_cell.angle_beta   90.00
_cell.angle_gamma   90.00
#
_symmetry.space_group_name_H-M   'P 1'
#
loop_
_entity.id
_entity.type
_entity.pdbx_description
1 polymer ?
#
loop_
_entity_poly.entity_id
_entity_poly.type
_entity_poly.pdbx_seq_one_letter_code
_entity_poly.pdbx_strand_id
1 'polypeptide(L)'
;MNISLAALKESTLVVLPTGLGKTVVALLVAAEKLRTSEGVCVILAPTKPLVEQHYNFFKDCLRINPDLLALWTGETPVAKRVFTDYRLVFATPQLFRNEILKGNVQLPRVILMVFDEAHRAKGNYAYITIAQRYASECPSPLMLGLTASPGSHREDIETLMRNLGMKRLEFRTRSDSDVTPYVKRIEYHLVPVPLSPLVKEARSLIQGFINDQINQALKAFPWGKKPSNFTEITEMINAIKDRPFLDKPELVDALKNLARARYLVIALERLDLLGPKYFLQFISRIVERTRKPGSPKYLSQIITDKRILDAVELLRLEKDNAKLLKLIELSKKELESG
;
A
#
# COMPACT_ATOMS: atom_id res chain seq x y z
N MET A 1 -10.16 -21.99 -14.66
CA MET A 1 -10.54 -23.32 -14.18
C MET A 1 -9.34 -24.15 -13.66
N ASN A 2 -8.22 -24.23 -14.35
CA ASN A 2 -7.04 -25.00 -13.92
C ASN A 2 -6.49 -24.60 -12.55
N ILE A 3 -6.41 -23.30 -12.25
CA ILE A 3 -5.91 -22.77 -10.96
C ILE A 3 -6.80 -23.22 -9.80
N SER A 4 -8.13 -23.15 -9.95
CA SER A 4 -9.07 -23.56 -8.91
C SER A 4 -8.99 -25.07 -8.62
N LEU A 5 -8.80 -25.90 -9.65
CA LEU A 5 -8.59 -27.33 -9.49
C LEU A 5 -7.29 -27.68 -8.76
N ALA A 6 -6.23 -26.91 -9.02
CA ALA A 6 -4.97 -27.05 -8.29
C ALA A 6 -5.15 -26.66 -6.81
N ALA A 7 -5.80 -25.53 -6.55
CA ALA A 7 -6.03 -25.01 -5.21
C ALA A 7 -6.98 -25.86 -4.34
N LEU A 8 -7.78 -26.73 -4.96
CA LEU A 8 -8.61 -27.72 -4.23
C LEU A 8 -7.80 -28.89 -3.69
N LYS A 9 -6.63 -29.19 -4.29
CA LYS A 9 -5.80 -30.36 -3.94
C LYS A 9 -4.81 -30.05 -2.82
N GLU A 10 -4.23 -28.86 -2.83
CA GLU A 10 -3.19 -28.46 -1.88
C GLU A 10 -3.14 -26.95 -1.66
N SER A 11 -2.55 -26.52 -0.52
CA SER A 11 -2.40 -25.11 -0.20
C SER A 11 -1.60 -24.39 -1.27
N THR A 12 -2.21 -23.39 -1.93
CA THR A 12 -1.73 -22.79 -3.16
C THR A 12 -1.61 -21.28 -3.03
N LEU A 13 -0.47 -20.71 -3.43
CA LEU A 13 -0.30 -19.28 -3.68
C LEU A 13 -0.66 -18.99 -5.14
N VAL A 14 -1.65 -18.15 -5.36
CA VAL A 14 -2.09 -17.72 -6.69
C VAL A 14 -1.61 -16.30 -6.95
N VAL A 15 -0.80 -16.16 -7.99
CA VAL A 15 -0.29 -14.87 -8.46
C VAL A 15 -0.94 -14.54 -9.79
N LEU A 16 -1.85 -13.58 -9.78
CA LEU A 16 -2.56 -13.09 -10.95
C LEU A 16 -2.55 -11.56 -10.96
N PRO A 17 -2.33 -10.92 -12.12
CA PRO A 17 -2.48 -9.47 -12.24
C PRO A 17 -3.85 -8.98 -11.76
N THR A 18 -3.91 -7.70 -11.37
CA THR A 18 -5.18 -7.04 -10.98
C THR A 18 -6.22 -7.15 -12.10
N GLY A 19 -7.49 -7.40 -11.73
CA GLY A 19 -8.61 -7.49 -12.67
C GLY A 19 -8.76 -8.83 -13.38
N LEU A 20 -7.88 -9.82 -13.11
CA LEU A 20 -7.91 -11.13 -13.79
C LEU A 20 -8.54 -12.26 -12.94
N GLY A 21 -9.47 -11.92 -12.06
CA GLY A 21 -10.35 -12.91 -11.43
C GLY A 21 -9.80 -13.62 -10.21
N LYS A 22 -8.84 -13.05 -9.45
CA LYS A 22 -8.39 -13.63 -8.17
C LYS A 22 -9.56 -13.98 -7.24
N THR A 23 -10.52 -13.07 -7.10
CA THR A 23 -11.72 -13.27 -6.28
C THR A 23 -12.61 -14.40 -6.82
N VAL A 24 -12.66 -14.56 -8.16
CA VAL A 24 -13.39 -15.70 -8.79
C VAL A 24 -12.73 -17.02 -8.45
N VAL A 25 -11.40 -17.09 -8.45
CA VAL A 25 -10.69 -18.31 -8.01
C VAL A 25 -11.06 -18.66 -6.57
N ALA A 26 -11.05 -17.68 -5.65
CA ALA A 26 -11.48 -17.91 -4.26
C ALA A 26 -12.93 -18.37 -4.16
N LEU A 27 -13.83 -17.75 -4.93
CA LEU A 27 -15.25 -18.12 -5.00
C LEU A 27 -15.43 -19.58 -5.44
N LEU A 28 -14.77 -20.00 -6.53
CA LEU A 28 -14.89 -21.35 -7.07
C LEU A 28 -14.35 -22.41 -6.10
N VAL A 29 -13.21 -22.13 -5.46
CA VAL A 29 -12.62 -23.04 -4.46
C VAL A 29 -13.51 -23.13 -3.22
N ALA A 30 -14.03 -22.01 -2.73
CA ALA A 30 -14.95 -22.00 -1.59
C ALA A 30 -16.27 -22.69 -1.89
N ALA A 31 -16.86 -22.45 -3.07
CA ALA A 31 -18.10 -23.08 -3.49
C ALA A 31 -17.97 -24.61 -3.51
N GLU A 32 -16.87 -25.13 -4.09
CA GLU A 32 -16.62 -26.56 -4.14
C GLU A 32 -16.37 -27.16 -2.74
N LYS A 33 -15.63 -26.48 -1.89
CA LYS A 33 -15.41 -26.93 -0.51
C LYS A 33 -16.70 -26.93 0.31
N LEU A 34 -17.55 -25.92 0.16
CA LEU A 34 -18.86 -25.85 0.84
C LEU A 34 -19.81 -26.94 0.36
N ARG A 35 -19.69 -27.34 -0.91
CA ARG A 35 -20.49 -28.42 -1.50
C ARG A 35 -20.05 -29.81 -1.04
N THR A 36 -18.75 -30.05 -0.86
CA THR A 36 -18.15 -31.37 -0.64
C THR A 36 -17.76 -31.66 0.80
N SER A 37 -17.78 -30.63 1.68
CA SER A 37 -17.30 -30.74 3.06
C SER A 37 -18.17 -29.98 4.03
N GLU A 38 -18.37 -30.52 5.21
CA GLU A 38 -18.94 -29.81 6.34
C GLU A 38 -17.88 -28.96 7.02
N GLY A 39 -18.23 -27.70 7.36
CA GLY A 39 -17.32 -26.76 8.04
C GLY A 39 -17.44 -25.33 7.51
N VAL A 40 -16.44 -24.53 7.79
CA VAL A 40 -16.46 -23.08 7.56
C VAL A 40 -15.34 -22.69 6.59
N CYS A 41 -15.67 -21.95 5.55
CA CYS A 41 -14.69 -21.23 4.74
C CYS A 41 -14.45 -19.84 5.33
N VAL A 42 -13.19 -19.45 5.45
CA VAL A 42 -12.78 -18.15 5.99
C VAL A 42 -12.07 -17.34 4.90
N ILE A 43 -12.54 -16.12 4.65
CA ILE A 43 -11.96 -15.20 3.68
C ILE A 43 -11.43 -13.97 4.43
N LEU A 44 -10.11 -13.77 4.36
CA LEU A 44 -9.43 -12.68 5.04
C LEU A 44 -8.96 -11.64 4.02
N ALA A 45 -9.31 -10.38 4.25
CA ALA A 45 -8.82 -9.25 3.45
C ALA A 45 -8.30 -8.12 4.33
N PRO A 46 -7.27 -7.34 3.88
CA PRO A 46 -6.53 -6.42 4.74
C PRO A 46 -7.32 -5.25 5.32
N THR A 47 -8.39 -4.84 4.66
CA THR A 47 -9.18 -3.65 5.04
C THR A 47 -10.67 -3.95 5.03
N LYS A 48 -11.43 -3.21 5.86
CA LYS A 48 -12.89 -3.33 5.94
C LYS A 48 -13.57 -3.23 4.57
N PRO A 49 -13.27 -2.24 3.70
CA PRO A 49 -13.90 -2.16 2.37
C PRO A 49 -13.65 -3.39 1.50
N LEU A 50 -12.44 -3.98 1.55
CA LEU A 50 -12.14 -5.20 0.80
C LEU A 50 -12.90 -6.42 1.34
N VAL A 51 -13.02 -6.52 2.66
CA VAL A 51 -13.82 -7.60 3.30
C VAL A 51 -15.29 -7.47 2.89
N GLU A 52 -15.86 -6.26 2.92
CA GLU A 52 -17.23 -5.97 2.46
C GLU A 52 -17.43 -6.26 0.98
N GLN A 53 -16.44 -5.93 0.14
CA GLN A 53 -16.46 -6.25 -1.29
C GLN A 53 -16.51 -7.78 -1.53
N HIS A 54 -15.67 -8.53 -0.84
CA HIS A 54 -15.70 -10.00 -0.91
C HIS A 54 -17.03 -10.58 -0.42
N TYR A 55 -17.53 -10.10 0.72
CA TYR A 55 -18.82 -10.54 1.27
C TYR A 55 -19.96 -10.33 0.27
N ASN A 56 -20.08 -9.13 -0.30
CA ASN A 56 -21.13 -8.83 -1.27
C ASN A 56 -20.99 -9.68 -2.53
N PHE A 57 -19.77 -9.78 -3.07
CA PHE A 57 -19.51 -10.59 -4.26
C PHE A 57 -19.88 -12.06 -4.07
N PHE A 58 -19.51 -12.66 -2.94
CA PHE A 58 -19.85 -14.06 -2.64
C PHE A 58 -21.36 -14.25 -2.40
N LYS A 59 -21.99 -13.31 -1.69
CA LYS A 59 -23.43 -13.29 -1.46
C LYS A 59 -24.22 -13.26 -2.78
N ASP A 60 -23.77 -12.47 -3.75
CA ASP A 60 -24.45 -12.33 -5.03
C ASP A 60 -24.22 -13.53 -5.95
N CYS A 61 -23.08 -14.23 -5.82
CA CYS A 61 -22.71 -15.32 -6.69
C CYS A 61 -23.08 -16.71 -6.16
N LEU A 62 -23.16 -16.88 -4.84
CA LEU A 62 -23.45 -18.19 -4.23
C LEU A 62 -24.94 -18.35 -3.92
N ARG A 63 -25.50 -19.52 -4.26
CA ARG A 63 -26.84 -19.91 -3.84
C ARG A 63 -26.79 -20.54 -2.44
N ILE A 64 -26.52 -19.71 -1.42
CA ILE A 64 -26.45 -20.10 -0.01
C ILE A 64 -27.35 -19.17 0.81
N ASN A 65 -27.93 -19.70 1.90
CA ASN A 65 -28.71 -18.85 2.82
C ASN A 65 -27.81 -17.73 3.36
N PRO A 66 -28.19 -16.44 3.18
CA PRO A 66 -27.42 -15.29 3.67
C PRO A 66 -27.12 -15.32 5.18
N ASP A 67 -27.97 -15.96 5.99
CA ASP A 67 -27.77 -16.10 7.42
C ASP A 67 -26.55 -16.96 7.78
N LEU A 68 -26.06 -17.76 6.84
CA LEU A 68 -24.85 -18.57 6.98
C LEU A 68 -23.56 -17.82 6.60
N LEU A 69 -23.66 -16.55 6.19
CA LEU A 69 -22.56 -15.66 5.87
C LEU A 69 -22.33 -14.67 6.99
N ALA A 70 -21.11 -14.58 7.49
CA ALA A 70 -20.73 -13.60 8.51
C ALA A 70 -19.75 -12.55 7.96
N LEU A 71 -20.02 -11.30 8.28
CA LEU A 71 -19.09 -10.17 8.05
C LEU A 71 -18.52 -9.71 9.40
N TRP A 72 -17.27 -10.06 9.68
CA TRP A 72 -16.58 -9.70 10.92
C TRP A 72 -15.62 -8.55 10.72
N THR A 73 -16.05 -7.37 11.16
CA THR A 73 -15.26 -6.14 11.17
C THR A 73 -15.19 -5.58 12.59
N GLY A 74 -14.42 -4.52 12.81
CA GLY A 74 -14.35 -3.84 14.12
C GLY A 74 -15.70 -3.34 14.63
N GLU A 75 -16.68 -3.15 13.73
CA GLU A 75 -18.03 -2.68 14.07
C GLU A 75 -19.00 -3.83 14.36
N THR A 76 -18.64 -5.08 14.05
CA THR A 76 -19.49 -6.24 14.30
C THR A 76 -19.57 -6.51 15.81
N PRO A 77 -20.76 -6.52 16.44
CA PRO A 77 -20.93 -6.84 17.86
C PRO A 77 -20.36 -8.22 18.21
N VAL A 78 -19.72 -8.34 19.38
CA VAL A 78 -19.12 -9.61 19.85
C VAL A 78 -20.15 -10.73 19.90
N ALA A 79 -21.38 -10.44 20.33
CA ALA A 79 -22.47 -11.42 20.41
C ALA A 79 -22.87 -12.05 19.06
N LYS A 80 -22.53 -11.37 17.94
CA LYS A 80 -22.78 -11.88 16.58
C LYS A 80 -21.58 -12.62 15.98
N ARG A 81 -20.51 -12.87 16.76
CA ARG A 81 -19.31 -13.57 16.29
C ARG A 81 -19.28 -15.02 16.75
N VAL A 82 -20.41 -15.69 16.65
CA VAL A 82 -20.50 -17.14 16.99
C VAL A 82 -20.06 -17.93 15.78
N PHE A 83 -18.80 -18.42 15.81
CA PHE A 83 -18.15 -19.05 14.64
C PHE A 83 -18.90 -20.26 14.10
N THR A 84 -19.57 -21.02 14.97
CA THR A 84 -20.29 -22.25 14.63
C THR A 84 -21.57 -22.04 13.83
N ASP A 85 -22.10 -20.82 13.83
CA ASP A 85 -23.38 -20.52 13.17
C ASP A 85 -23.25 -20.27 11.68
N TYR A 86 -22.00 -20.16 11.20
CA TYR A 86 -21.72 -19.75 9.83
C TYR A 86 -21.03 -20.83 9.00
N ARG A 87 -21.23 -20.73 7.68
CA ARG A 87 -20.52 -21.53 6.66
C ARG A 87 -19.46 -20.71 5.94
N LEU A 88 -19.61 -19.39 5.92
CA LEU A 88 -18.66 -18.43 5.34
C LEU A 88 -18.43 -17.28 6.30
N VAL A 89 -17.17 -17.03 6.64
CA VAL A 89 -16.75 -15.89 7.48
C VAL A 89 -15.81 -15.00 6.70
N PHE A 90 -16.15 -13.73 6.57
CA PHE A 90 -15.33 -12.68 5.97
C PHE A 90 -14.83 -11.78 7.07
N ALA A 91 -13.51 -11.61 7.20
CA ALA A 91 -12.95 -10.86 8.32
C ALA A 91 -11.67 -10.09 7.98
N THR A 92 -11.39 -9.05 8.78
CA THR A 92 -10.07 -8.46 8.79
C THR A 92 -9.09 -9.34 9.56
N PRO A 93 -7.81 -9.44 9.13
CA PRO A 93 -6.84 -10.35 9.74
C PRO A 93 -6.62 -10.12 11.23
N GLN A 94 -6.56 -8.86 11.66
CA GLN A 94 -6.33 -8.50 13.06
C GLN A 94 -7.48 -8.96 13.95
N LEU A 95 -8.71 -8.75 13.50
CA LEU A 95 -9.89 -9.20 14.24
C LEU A 95 -9.92 -10.73 14.33
N PHE A 96 -9.78 -11.42 13.21
CA PHE A 96 -9.85 -12.88 13.16
C PHE A 96 -8.76 -13.53 14.01
N ARG A 97 -7.51 -13.02 13.95
CA ARG A 97 -6.42 -13.44 14.84
C ARG A 97 -6.79 -13.28 16.31
N ASN A 98 -7.38 -12.14 16.68
CA ASN A 98 -7.75 -11.89 18.05
C ASN A 98 -8.85 -12.85 18.53
N GLU A 99 -9.80 -13.21 17.67
CA GLU A 99 -10.85 -14.20 18.02
C GLU A 99 -10.25 -15.62 18.13
N ILE A 100 -9.25 -15.97 17.32
CA ILE A 100 -8.47 -17.23 17.51
C ILE A 100 -7.78 -17.23 18.87
N LEU A 101 -7.09 -16.16 19.22
CA LEU A 101 -6.33 -16.06 20.49
C LEU A 101 -7.24 -16.11 21.72
N LYS A 102 -8.49 -15.68 21.60
CA LYS A 102 -9.51 -15.80 22.65
C LYS A 102 -10.17 -17.19 22.72
N GLY A 103 -9.88 -18.08 21.77
CA GLY A 103 -10.53 -19.40 21.69
C GLY A 103 -11.93 -19.38 21.09
N ASN A 104 -12.39 -18.27 20.49
CA ASN A 104 -13.71 -18.12 19.90
C ASN A 104 -13.83 -18.76 18.51
N VAL A 105 -12.73 -19.18 17.89
CA VAL A 105 -12.68 -19.80 16.58
C VAL A 105 -12.24 -21.26 16.70
N GLN A 106 -13.05 -22.18 16.19
CA GLN A 106 -12.73 -23.60 16.14
C GLN A 106 -12.00 -23.93 14.83
N LEU A 107 -10.67 -23.77 14.82
CA LEU A 107 -9.83 -23.99 13.63
C LEU A 107 -9.97 -25.37 12.99
N PRO A 108 -10.20 -26.48 13.73
CA PRO A 108 -10.47 -27.79 13.12
C PRO A 108 -11.73 -27.83 12.23
N ARG A 109 -12.66 -26.90 12.40
CA ARG A 109 -13.86 -26.78 11.53
C ARG A 109 -13.62 -25.97 10.26
N VAL A 110 -12.47 -25.30 10.13
CA VAL A 110 -12.14 -24.53 8.93
C VAL A 110 -11.72 -25.47 7.80
N ILE A 111 -12.48 -25.47 6.71
CA ILE A 111 -12.25 -26.32 5.53
C ILE A 111 -11.48 -25.60 4.42
N LEU A 112 -11.41 -24.28 4.48
CA LEU A 112 -10.64 -23.43 3.57
C LEU A 112 -10.33 -22.10 4.26
N MET A 113 -9.07 -21.66 4.18
CA MET A 113 -8.64 -20.33 4.60
C MET A 113 -8.06 -19.57 3.42
N VAL A 114 -8.68 -18.43 3.08
CA VAL A 114 -8.25 -17.55 1.98
C VAL A 114 -7.57 -16.31 2.54
N PHE A 115 -6.37 -16.00 2.03
CA PHE A 115 -5.61 -14.79 2.34
C PHE A 115 -5.56 -13.90 1.11
N ASP A 116 -6.41 -12.88 1.05
CA ASP A 116 -6.33 -11.87 -0.01
C ASP A 116 -5.20 -10.88 0.28
N GLU A 117 -4.59 -10.35 -0.79
CA GLU A 117 -3.37 -9.55 -0.71
C GLU A 117 -2.27 -10.25 0.13
N ALA A 118 -2.06 -11.53 -0.19
CA ALA A 118 -1.18 -12.44 0.54
C ALA A 118 0.26 -11.91 0.72
N HIS A 119 0.75 -11.02 -0.19
CA HIS A 119 2.06 -10.37 -0.09
C HIS A 119 2.27 -9.59 1.23
N ARG A 120 1.20 -9.30 1.97
CA ARG A 120 1.27 -8.67 3.30
C ARG A 120 1.74 -9.63 4.40
N ALA A 121 1.85 -10.93 4.15
CA ALA A 121 2.33 -11.90 5.14
C ALA A 121 3.86 -11.79 5.36
N LYS A 122 4.29 -10.61 5.86
CA LYS A 122 5.69 -10.28 6.20
C LYS A 122 5.77 -9.72 7.63
N GLY A 123 6.90 -9.95 8.29
CA GLY A 123 7.14 -9.46 9.66
C GLY A 123 6.08 -9.97 10.64
N ASN A 124 5.48 -9.09 11.41
CA ASN A 124 4.48 -9.42 12.44
C ASN A 124 3.02 -9.31 11.93
N TYR A 125 2.78 -9.42 10.63
CA TYR A 125 1.42 -9.32 10.12
C TYR A 125 0.55 -10.49 10.53
N ALA A 126 -0.71 -10.23 10.85
CA ALA A 126 -1.63 -11.21 11.45
C ALA A 126 -1.82 -12.49 10.62
N TYR A 127 -1.63 -12.46 9.32
CA TYR A 127 -1.73 -13.63 8.45
C TYR A 127 -0.78 -14.76 8.86
N ILE A 128 0.44 -14.44 9.29
CA ILE A 128 1.44 -15.44 9.67
C ILE A 128 0.96 -16.22 10.89
N THR A 129 0.53 -15.53 11.93
CA THR A 129 0.01 -16.17 13.15
C THR A 129 -1.22 -17.03 12.85
N ILE A 130 -2.14 -16.52 12.00
CA ILE A 130 -3.36 -17.25 11.61
C ILE A 130 -3.00 -18.53 10.85
N ALA A 131 -2.11 -18.43 9.84
CA ALA A 131 -1.70 -19.58 9.03
C ALA A 131 -1.00 -20.65 9.87
N GLN A 132 -0.09 -20.24 10.76
CA GLN A 132 0.62 -21.16 11.67
C GLN A 132 -0.33 -21.90 12.61
N ARG A 133 -1.26 -21.16 13.24
CA ARG A 133 -2.26 -21.75 14.13
C ARG A 133 -3.18 -22.70 13.38
N TYR A 134 -3.66 -22.30 12.20
CA TYR A 134 -4.50 -23.15 11.37
C TYR A 134 -3.78 -24.42 10.91
N ALA A 135 -2.51 -24.31 10.49
CA ALA A 135 -1.70 -25.47 10.10
C ALA A 135 -1.44 -26.43 11.26
N SER A 136 -1.31 -25.94 12.50
CA SER A 136 -1.02 -26.79 13.67
C SER A 136 -2.28 -27.40 14.29
N GLU A 137 -3.44 -26.74 14.19
CA GLU A 137 -4.67 -27.18 14.88
C GLU A 137 -5.68 -27.89 13.96
N CYS A 138 -5.60 -27.67 12.64
CA CYS A 138 -6.49 -28.32 11.68
C CYS A 138 -5.86 -29.62 11.14
N PRO A 139 -6.57 -30.75 11.17
CA PRO A 139 -6.05 -32.05 10.66
C PRO A 139 -5.72 -32.02 9.17
N SER A 140 -6.48 -31.26 8.38
CA SER A 140 -6.33 -31.16 6.93
C SER A 140 -6.40 -29.71 6.47
N PRO A 141 -5.40 -28.88 6.79
CA PRO A 141 -5.44 -27.46 6.47
C PRO A 141 -5.33 -27.22 4.98
N LEU A 142 -6.25 -26.41 4.43
CA LEU A 142 -6.23 -25.96 3.04
C LEU A 142 -6.21 -24.44 3.01
N MET A 143 -5.15 -23.88 2.45
CA MET A 143 -4.93 -22.43 2.38
C MET A 143 -4.83 -21.97 0.93
N LEU A 144 -5.44 -20.82 0.65
CA LEU A 144 -5.37 -20.15 -0.65
C LEU A 144 -4.86 -18.72 -0.45
N GLY A 145 -3.67 -18.44 -0.94
CA GLY A 145 -3.11 -17.09 -0.97
C GLY A 145 -3.38 -16.43 -2.32
N LEU A 146 -3.87 -15.21 -2.33
CA LEU A 146 -4.14 -14.43 -3.55
C LEU A 146 -3.30 -13.16 -3.53
N THR A 147 -2.56 -12.89 -4.60
CA THR A 147 -1.81 -11.63 -4.74
C THR A 147 -1.60 -11.25 -6.20
N ALA A 148 -1.45 -9.94 -6.47
CA ALA A 148 -0.99 -9.45 -7.77
C ALA A 148 0.52 -9.15 -7.78
N SER A 149 1.12 -8.94 -6.60
CA SER A 149 2.51 -8.48 -6.44
C SER A 149 3.21 -9.27 -5.33
N PRO A 150 3.69 -10.48 -5.60
CA PRO A 150 4.27 -11.36 -4.59
C PRO A 150 5.65 -10.90 -4.10
N GLY A 151 6.28 -9.95 -4.81
CA GLY A 151 7.65 -9.46 -4.62
C GLY A 151 8.39 -9.44 -5.94
N SER A 152 9.58 -8.81 -5.95
CA SER A 152 10.41 -8.67 -7.14
C SER A 152 11.44 -9.78 -7.30
N HIS A 153 11.74 -10.49 -6.23
CA HIS A 153 12.74 -11.56 -6.21
C HIS A 153 12.11 -12.90 -5.86
N ARG A 154 12.73 -13.97 -6.32
CA ARG A 154 12.31 -15.34 -6.03
C ARG A 154 12.26 -15.62 -4.52
N GLU A 155 13.22 -15.09 -3.77
CA GLU A 155 13.30 -15.20 -2.31
C GLU A 155 12.09 -14.60 -1.59
N ASP A 156 11.52 -13.52 -2.13
CA ASP A 156 10.30 -12.91 -1.59
C ASP A 156 9.12 -13.88 -1.68
N ILE A 157 8.99 -14.56 -2.83
CA ILE A 157 7.91 -15.54 -3.08
C ILE A 157 8.09 -16.76 -2.19
N GLU A 158 9.31 -17.30 -2.09
CA GLU A 158 9.62 -18.44 -1.23
C GLU A 158 9.35 -18.12 0.25
N THR A 159 9.70 -16.92 0.68
CA THR A 159 9.43 -16.45 2.05
C THR A 159 7.93 -16.32 2.30
N LEU A 160 7.19 -15.78 1.34
CA LEU A 160 5.73 -15.65 1.42
C LEU A 160 5.06 -17.03 1.50
N MET A 161 5.46 -17.97 0.64
CA MET A 161 4.95 -19.33 0.64
C MET A 161 5.23 -20.03 1.98
N ARG A 162 6.43 -19.87 2.53
CA ARG A 162 6.82 -20.44 3.83
C ARG A 162 5.99 -19.85 4.96
N ASN A 163 5.82 -18.52 4.98
CA ASN A 163 5.08 -17.81 6.02
C ASN A 163 3.60 -18.22 6.07
N LEU A 164 3.02 -18.59 4.93
CA LEU A 164 1.63 -18.99 4.82
C LEU A 164 1.45 -20.53 4.68
N GLY A 165 2.51 -21.33 4.75
CA GLY A 165 2.42 -22.77 4.58
C GLY A 165 1.92 -23.24 3.20
N MET A 166 2.19 -22.43 2.15
CA MET A 166 1.80 -22.77 0.78
C MET A 166 2.74 -23.82 0.20
N LYS A 167 2.16 -24.81 -0.48
CA LYS A 167 2.91 -25.92 -1.09
C LYS A 167 3.07 -25.74 -2.60
N ARG A 168 2.15 -25.03 -3.23
CA ARG A 168 2.08 -24.81 -4.66
C ARG A 168 2.06 -23.33 -5.02
N LEU A 169 2.69 -22.99 -6.14
CA LEU A 169 2.63 -21.66 -6.76
C LEU A 169 1.91 -21.80 -8.12
N GLU A 170 0.82 -21.08 -8.29
CA GLU A 170 0.16 -20.86 -9.58
C GLU A 170 0.39 -19.41 -9.98
N PHE A 171 1.20 -19.22 -11.00
CA PHE A 171 1.57 -17.90 -11.51
C PHE A 171 1.06 -17.75 -12.94
N ARG A 172 0.41 -16.61 -13.23
CA ARG A 172 0.02 -16.23 -14.59
C ARG A 172 0.33 -14.77 -14.85
N THR A 173 0.74 -14.53 -16.08
CA THR A 173 0.93 -13.20 -16.65
C THR A 173 -0.24 -12.82 -17.53
N ARG A 174 -0.28 -11.59 -18.01
CA ARG A 174 -1.30 -11.14 -18.98
C ARG A 174 -1.15 -11.81 -20.35
N SER A 175 0.02 -12.34 -20.67
CA SER A 175 0.36 -12.99 -21.94
C SER A 175 0.08 -14.51 -21.95
N ASP A 176 -0.24 -15.11 -20.81
CA ASP A 176 -0.55 -16.53 -20.77
C ASP A 176 -1.85 -16.84 -21.53
N SER A 177 -1.86 -17.93 -22.29
CA SER A 177 -2.95 -18.27 -23.20
C SER A 177 -4.32 -18.47 -22.52
N ASP A 178 -4.33 -18.91 -21.27
CA ASP A 178 -5.53 -19.10 -20.46
C ASP A 178 -6.01 -17.79 -19.78
N VAL A 179 -5.24 -16.71 -19.87
CA VAL A 179 -5.51 -15.40 -19.29
C VAL A 179 -5.82 -14.34 -20.36
N THR A 180 -5.11 -14.40 -21.50
CA THR A 180 -5.22 -13.42 -22.61
C THR A 180 -6.68 -13.13 -23.04
N PRO A 181 -7.62 -14.11 -23.11
CA PRO A 181 -9.01 -13.80 -23.48
C PRO A 181 -9.76 -12.88 -22.50
N TYR A 182 -9.28 -12.79 -21.27
CA TYR A 182 -9.88 -11.98 -20.20
C TYR A 182 -9.15 -10.64 -19.98
N VAL A 183 -8.04 -10.41 -20.69
CA VAL A 183 -7.26 -9.17 -20.59
C VAL A 183 -7.96 -8.10 -21.40
N LYS A 184 -8.52 -7.09 -20.72
CA LYS A 184 -8.98 -5.88 -21.39
C LYS A 184 -7.78 -5.08 -21.88
N ARG A 185 -7.83 -4.66 -23.13
CA ARG A 185 -6.85 -3.74 -23.71
C ARG A 185 -6.95 -2.41 -22.96
N ILE A 186 -5.84 -1.95 -22.40
CA ILE A 186 -5.73 -0.66 -21.74
C ILE A 186 -5.06 0.29 -22.73
N GLU A 187 -5.73 1.34 -23.11
CA GLU A 187 -5.16 2.43 -23.92
C GLU A 187 -4.78 3.57 -22.97
N TYR A 188 -3.53 4.04 -23.11
CA TYR A 188 -3.03 5.13 -22.30
C TYR A 188 -3.03 6.41 -23.13
N HIS A 189 -3.81 7.38 -22.71
CA HIS A 189 -3.82 8.71 -23.30
C HIS A 189 -3.09 9.68 -22.38
N LEU A 190 -1.88 10.10 -22.77
CA LEU A 190 -1.10 11.08 -22.02
C LEU A 190 -1.60 12.49 -22.38
N VAL A 191 -2.16 13.16 -21.38
CA VAL A 191 -2.64 14.54 -21.53
C VAL A 191 -1.66 15.47 -20.82
N PRO A 192 -0.81 16.21 -21.55
CA PRO A 192 0.12 17.16 -20.95
C PRO A 192 -0.66 18.36 -20.38
N VAL A 193 -0.39 18.68 -19.11
CA VAL A 193 -0.95 19.87 -18.47
C VAL A 193 0.20 20.81 -18.11
N PRO A 194 0.34 21.96 -18.80
CA PRO A 194 1.41 22.89 -18.53
C PRO A 194 1.24 23.53 -17.14
N LEU A 195 2.37 23.71 -16.45
CA LEU A 195 2.38 24.49 -15.22
C LEU A 195 2.20 25.98 -15.55
N SER A 196 1.49 26.71 -14.68
CA SER A 196 1.38 28.17 -14.80
C SER A 196 2.74 28.85 -14.64
N PRO A 197 2.91 30.09 -15.12
CA PRO A 197 4.14 30.85 -14.91
C PRO A 197 4.51 30.99 -13.42
N LEU A 198 3.53 31.27 -12.56
CA LEU A 198 3.72 31.41 -11.11
C LEU A 198 4.25 30.12 -10.47
N VAL A 199 3.67 28.97 -10.84
CA VAL A 199 4.11 27.67 -10.34
C VAL A 199 5.50 27.32 -10.86
N LYS A 200 5.82 27.64 -12.11
CA LYS A 200 7.18 27.41 -12.66
C LYS A 200 8.23 28.22 -11.93
N GLU A 201 7.96 29.49 -11.66
CA GLU A 201 8.84 30.37 -10.95
C GLU A 201 9.04 29.91 -9.49
N ALA A 202 7.97 29.66 -8.77
CA ALA A 202 8.02 29.12 -7.41
C ALA A 202 8.82 27.80 -7.35
N ARG A 203 8.61 26.91 -8.31
CA ARG A 203 9.33 25.65 -8.44
C ARG A 203 10.84 25.86 -8.60
N SER A 204 11.21 26.84 -9.44
CA SER A 204 12.61 27.20 -9.67
C SER A 204 13.29 27.72 -8.40
N LEU A 205 12.61 28.59 -7.64
CA LEU A 205 13.10 29.12 -6.37
C LEU A 205 13.32 28.00 -5.33
N ILE A 206 12.35 27.10 -5.19
CA ILE A 206 12.45 25.95 -4.26
C ILE A 206 13.60 25.03 -4.68
N GLN A 207 13.70 24.69 -5.98
CA GLN A 207 14.78 23.86 -6.49
C GLN A 207 16.16 24.49 -6.30
N GLY A 208 16.25 25.82 -6.46
CA GLY A 208 17.46 26.60 -6.16
C GLY A 208 17.90 26.43 -4.72
N PHE A 209 16.98 26.55 -3.76
CA PHE A 209 17.28 26.31 -2.35
C PHE A 209 17.75 24.87 -2.11
N ILE A 210 17.03 23.87 -2.64
CA ILE A 210 17.40 22.45 -2.50
C ILE A 210 18.82 22.20 -3.00
N ASN A 211 19.15 22.73 -4.19
CA ASN A 211 20.46 22.55 -4.80
C ASN A 211 21.57 23.17 -3.95
N ASP A 212 21.33 24.34 -3.36
CA ASP A 212 22.30 24.99 -2.49
C ASP A 212 22.54 24.21 -1.20
N GLN A 213 21.48 23.67 -0.59
CA GLN A 213 21.64 22.83 0.60
C GLN A 213 22.45 21.56 0.29
N ILE A 214 22.19 20.91 -0.85
CA ILE A 214 22.96 19.74 -1.29
C ILE A 214 24.41 20.12 -1.56
N ASN A 215 24.67 21.22 -2.29
CA ASN A 215 26.01 21.65 -2.60
C ASN A 215 26.82 22.02 -1.34
N GLN A 216 26.17 22.63 -0.34
CA GLN A 216 26.81 22.91 0.95
C GLN A 216 27.16 21.61 1.70
N ALA A 217 26.29 20.61 1.69
CA ALA A 217 26.58 19.32 2.30
C ALA A 217 27.74 18.59 1.59
N LEU A 218 27.82 18.68 0.27
CA LEU A 218 28.91 18.07 -0.51
C LEU A 218 30.28 18.70 -0.25
N LYS A 219 30.36 19.94 0.22
CA LYS A 219 31.67 20.54 0.65
C LYS A 219 32.30 19.78 1.80
N ALA A 220 31.48 19.33 2.76
CA ALA A 220 31.92 18.51 3.89
C ALA A 220 32.01 17.02 3.56
N PHE A 221 31.38 16.58 2.45
CA PHE A 221 31.30 15.22 2.00
C PHE A 221 31.56 15.09 0.49
N PRO A 222 32.77 15.41 0.00
CA PRO A 222 33.08 15.54 -1.43
C PRO A 222 33.09 14.22 -2.21
N TRP A 223 33.09 13.08 -1.52
CA TRP A 223 33.06 11.75 -2.14
C TRP A 223 31.65 11.28 -2.51
N GLY A 224 30.63 11.99 -2.08
CA GLY A 224 29.24 11.64 -2.35
C GLY A 224 28.84 12.01 -3.77
N LYS A 225 28.15 11.10 -4.48
CA LYS A 225 27.42 11.46 -5.70
C LYS A 225 26.35 12.49 -5.33
N LYS A 226 26.18 13.55 -6.15
CA LYS A 226 25.12 14.54 -5.93
C LYS A 226 23.75 13.87 -5.97
N PRO A 227 23.00 13.87 -4.85
CA PRO A 227 21.69 13.22 -4.83
C PRO A 227 20.68 14.07 -5.61
N SER A 228 19.78 13.38 -6.31
CA SER A 228 18.75 13.99 -7.17
C SER A 228 17.32 13.82 -6.66
N ASN A 229 17.11 12.88 -5.75
CA ASN A 229 15.79 12.52 -5.25
C ASN A 229 15.80 12.22 -3.73
N PHE A 230 14.60 12.00 -3.19
CA PHE A 230 14.40 11.73 -1.75
C PHE A 230 15.19 10.50 -1.26
N THR A 231 15.22 9.43 -2.05
CA THR A 231 15.89 8.17 -1.66
C THR A 231 17.40 8.38 -1.58
N GLU A 232 18.00 8.97 -2.60
CA GLU A 232 19.44 9.24 -2.65
C GLU A 232 19.89 10.21 -1.54
N ILE A 233 19.07 11.23 -1.21
CA ILE A 233 19.34 12.11 -0.06
C ILE A 233 19.29 11.33 1.25
N THR A 234 18.34 10.41 1.39
CA THR A 234 18.21 9.59 2.60
C THR A 234 19.38 8.62 2.76
N GLU A 235 19.80 7.99 1.68
CA GLU A 235 20.99 7.12 1.64
C GLU A 235 22.26 7.90 2.02
N MET A 236 22.43 9.11 1.49
CA MET A 236 23.54 9.98 1.85
C MET A 236 23.53 10.38 3.34
N ILE A 237 22.36 10.70 3.90
CA ILE A 237 22.20 10.97 5.34
C ILE A 237 22.64 9.76 6.16
N ASN A 238 22.23 8.54 5.79
CA ASN A 238 22.60 7.32 6.48
C ASN A 238 24.10 7.05 6.37
N ALA A 239 24.66 7.17 5.16
CA ALA A 239 26.10 7.00 4.93
C ALA A 239 26.98 7.98 5.74
N ILE A 240 26.48 9.19 6.05
CA ILE A 240 27.18 10.12 6.94
C ILE A 240 27.02 9.69 8.39
N LYS A 241 25.85 9.24 8.83
CA LYS A 241 25.57 8.80 10.20
C LYS A 241 26.36 7.57 10.62
N ASP A 242 26.62 6.66 9.69
CA ASP A 242 27.33 5.41 9.95
C ASP A 242 28.86 5.60 10.08
N ARG A 243 29.37 6.85 10.00
CA ARG A 243 30.81 7.14 10.12
C ARG A 243 31.24 7.34 11.57
N PRO A 244 32.41 6.78 11.93
CA PRO A 244 33.06 7.09 13.21
C PRO A 244 33.59 8.54 13.12
N PHE A 245 33.17 9.48 13.82
CA PHE A 245 33.52 10.92 13.84
C PHE A 245 32.35 11.86 13.49
N LEU A 246 31.16 11.47 13.90
CA LEU A 246 29.95 12.26 13.75
C LEU A 246 30.02 13.62 14.48
N ASP A 247 30.95 13.79 15.42
CA ASP A 247 31.13 14.97 16.26
C ASP A 247 31.77 16.17 15.52
N LYS A 248 32.26 15.96 14.28
CA LYS A 248 32.82 17.07 13.51
C LYS A 248 31.71 18.05 13.12
N PRO A 249 31.85 19.36 13.46
CA PRO A 249 30.82 20.37 13.17
C PRO A 249 30.38 20.39 11.71
N GLU A 250 31.32 20.16 10.79
CA GLU A 250 31.08 20.14 9.34
C GLU A 250 30.14 19.02 8.90
N LEU A 251 30.24 17.82 9.51
CA LEU A 251 29.35 16.70 9.23
C LEU A 251 27.95 16.93 9.82
N VAL A 252 27.88 17.52 11.01
CA VAL A 252 26.61 17.92 11.62
C VAL A 252 25.88 18.94 10.74
N ASP A 253 26.60 19.91 10.19
CA ASP A 253 25.99 20.92 9.31
C ASP A 253 25.62 20.32 7.94
N ALA A 254 26.41 19.38 7.41
CA ALA A 254 26.03 18.62 6.23
C ALA A 254 24.71 17.84 6.44
N LEU A 255 24.57 17.19 7.60
CA LEU A 255 23.31 16.48 7.94
C LEU A 255 22.11 17.44 8.04
N LYS A 256 22.29 18.64 8.62
CA LYS A 256 21.24 19.66 8.69
C LYS A 256 20.85 20.14 7.28
N ASN A 257 21.85 20.37 6.41
CA ASN A 257 21.63 20.77 5.02
C ASN A 257 20.85 19.70 4.25
N LEU A 258 21.27 18.44 4.32
CA LEU A 258 20.57 17.34 3.67
C LEU A 258 19.15 17.13 4.25
N ALA A 259 18.96 17.31 5.55
CA ALA A 259 17.65 17.24 6.16
C ALA A 259 16.71 18.32 5.60
N ARG A 260 17.17 19.58 5.44
CA ARG A 260 16.39 20.65 4.80
C ARG A 260 16.06 20.33 3.34
N ALA A 261 17.05 19.90 2.57
CA ALA A 261 16.84 19.47 1.18
C ALA A 261 15.78 18.38 1.09
N ARG A 262 15.86 17.34 1.93
CA ARG A 262 14.91 16.24 1.98
C ARG A 262 13.48 16.70 2.27
N TYR A 263 13.29 17.64 3.21
CA TYR A 263 11.97 18.20 3.49
C TYR A 263 11.39 18.90 2.26
N LEU A 264 12.21 19.68 1.55
CA LEU A 264 11.72 20.44 0.40
C LEU A 264 11.56 19.61 -0.87
N VAL A 265 12.31 18.52 -1.05
CA VAL A 265 12.05 17.57 -2.13
C VAL A 265 10.62 16.98 -2.00
N ILE A 266 10.21 16.57 -0.79
CA ILE A 266 8.84 16.10 -0.54
C ILE A 266 7.82 17.22 -0.83
N ALA A 267 8.13 18.45 -0.43
CA ALA A 267 7.23 19.58 -0.66
C ALA A 267 7.08 19.87 -2.16
N LEU A 268 8.19 19.79 -2.91
CA LEU A 268 8.21 19.99 -4.35
C LEU A 268 7.45 18.90 -5.09
N GLU A 269 7.62 17.63 -4.70
CA GLU A 269 6.82 16.52 -5.23
C GLU A 269 5.32 16.72 -4.99
N ARG A 270 4.93 17.22 -3.82
CA ARG A 270 3.53 17.56 -3.53
C ARG A 270 3.02 18.72 -4.38
N LEU A 271 3.85 19.72 -4.64
CA LEU A 271 3.52 20.80 -5.57
C LEU A 271 3.28 20.25 -6.98
N ASP A 272 4.21 19.42 -7.45
CA ASP A 272 4.16 18.85 -8.80
C ASP A 272 2.97 17.88 -8.99
N LEU A 273 2.62 17.09 -7.97
CA LEU A 273 1.56 16.09 -8.05
C LEU A 273 0.19 16.65 -7.69
N LEU A 274 0.09 17.39 -6.59
CA LEU A 274 -1.16 17.76 -5.95
C LEU A 274 -1.50 19.25 -6.07
N GLY A 275 -0.51 20.08 -6.46
CA GLY A 275 -0.67 21.51 -6.70
C GLY A 275 -0.36 22.43 -5.51
N PRO A 276 -0.54 23.74 -5.69
CA PRO A 276 -0.10 24.79 -4.74
C PRO A 276 -0.62 24.61 -3.32
N LYS A 277 -1.89 24.27 -3.17
CA LYS A 277 -2.55 24.12 -1.84
C LYS A 277 -1.80 23.14 -0.92
N TYR A 278 -1.34 22.02 -1.46
CA TYR A 278 -0.65 21.00 -0.67
C TYR A 278 0.77 21.42 -0.28
N PHE A 279 1.46 22.17 -1.14
CA PHE A 279 2.74 22.78 -0.79
C PHE A 279 2.57 23.78 0.35
N LEU A 280 1.61 24.68 0.26
CA LEU A 280 1.32 25.69 1.28
C LEU A 280 0.96 25.04 2.63
N GLN A 281 0.14 24.01 2.63
CA GLN A 281 -0.16 23.22 3.83
C GLN A 281 1.08 22.57 4.43
N PHE A 282 1.99 22.07 3.59
CA PHE A 282 3.23 21.46 4.05
C PHE A 282 4.12 22.50 4.73
N ILE A 283 4.29 23.69 4.15
CA ILE A 283 5.04 24.78 4.74
C ILE A 283 4.40 25.26 6.05
N SER A 284 3.08 25.39 6.11
CA SER A 284 2.36 25.73 7.36
C SER A 284 2.68 24.76 8.49
N ARG A 285 2.72 23.45 8.21
CA ARG A 285 3.11 22.44 9.21
C ARG A 285 4.57 22.60 9.68
N ILE A 286 5.48 23.01 8.80
CA ILE A 286 6.86 23.32 9.20
C ILE A 286 6.87 24.52 10.14
N VAL A 287 6.13 25.59 9.81
CA VAL A 287 6.00 26.80 10.66
C VAL A 287 5.45 26.42 12.05
N GLU A 288 4.37 25.66 12.12
CA GLU A 288 3.81 25.19 13.38
C GLU A 288 4.80 24.35 14.19
N ARG A 289 5.55 23.49 13.50
CA ARG A 289 6.55 22.65 14.15
C ARG A 289 7.69 23.49 14.72
N THR A 290 8.17 24.50 14.02
CA THR A 290 9.27 25.37 14.51
C THR A 290 8.89 26.19 15.74
N ARG A 291 7.60 26.41 16.01
CA ARG A 291 7.10 27.11 17.19
C ARG A 291 7.06 26.25 18.46
N LYS A 292 7.16 24.92 18.34
CA LYS A 292 7.08 24.00 19.49
C LYS A 292 8.43 23.95 20.23
N PRO A 293 8.43 23.90 21.58
CA PRO A 293 9.65 23.65 22.34
C PRO A 293 10.35 22.36 21.91
N GLY A 294 11.68 22.38 21.82
CA GLY A 294 12.47 21.22 21.41
C GLY A 294 12.50 20.95 19.90
N SER A 295 11.92 21.82 19.09
CA SER A 295 11.95 21.68 17.63
C SER A 295 13.37 21.82 17.06
N PRO A 296 13.70 21.04 16.01
CA PRO A 296 15.00 21.14 15.36
C PRO A 296 15.22 22.53 14.76
N LYS A 297 16.21 23.28 15.29
CA LYS A 297 16.54 24.66 14.84
C LYS A 297 16.84 24.75 13.34
N TYR A 298 17.30 23.68 12.69
CA TYR A 298 17.60 23.69 11.26
C TYR A 298 16.35 23.91 10.38
N LEU A 299 15.14 23.61 10.87
CA LEU A 299 13.91 23.82 10.11
C LEU A 299 13.57 25.32 9.98
N SER A 300 14.00 26.16 10.92
CA SER A 300 13.74 27.61 10.85
C SER A 300 14.34 28.25 9.60
N GLN A 301 15.48 27.76 9.11
CA GLN A 301 16.11 28.29 7.89
C GLN A 301 15.26 28.07 6.63
N ILE A 302 14.39 27.04 6.60
CA ILE A 302 13.47 26.84 5.49
C ILE A 302 12.46 27.99 5.41
N ILE A 303 11.92 28.40 6.54
CA ILE A 303 10.84 29.40 6.62
C ILE A 303 11.35 30.85 6.66
N THR A 304 12.66 31.04 6.77
CA THR A 304 13.30 32.41 6.75
C THR A 304 14.05 32.67 5.46
N ASP A 305 14.28 31.67 4.61
CA ASP A 305 14.95 31.87 3.31
C ASP A 305 14.04 32.65 2.36
N LYS A 306 14.55 33.69 1.76
CA LYS A 306 13.82 34.59 0.88
C LYS A 306 13.19 33.84 -0.29
N ARG A 307 13.85 32.87 -0.90
CA ARG A 307 13.36 32.08 -2.03
C ARG A 307 12.12 31.29 -1.65
N ILE A 308 12.09 30.74 -0.44
CA ILE A 308 10.92 29.97 0.04
C ILE A 308 9.77 30.92 0.37
N LEU A 309 10.05 32.10 0.92
CA LEU A 309 9.01 33.11 1.16
C LEU A 309 8.43 33.62 -0.16
N ASP A 310 9.27 33.97 -1.13
CA ASP A 310 8.84 34.42 -2.47
C ASP A 310 8.02 33.30 -3.16
N ALA A 311 8.45 32.04 -3.09
CA ALA A 311 7.69 30.90 -3.63
C ALA A 311 6.33 30.72 -2.96
N VAL A 312 6.24 30.93 -1.63
CA VAL A 312 4.95 30.88 -0.90
C VAL A 312 4.02 32.00 -1.37
N GLU A 313 4.54 33.21 -1.58
CA GLU A 313 3.74 34.34 -2.09
C GLU A 313 3.23 34.08 -3.50
N LEU A 314 4.08 33.62 -4.43
CA LEU A 314 3.68 33.24 -5.79
C LEU A 314 2.58 32.18 -5.78
N LEU A 315 2.75 31.13 -4.96
CA LEU A 315 1.79 30.04 -4.89
C LEU A 315 0.48 30.40 -4.18
N ARG A 316 0.45 31.47 -3.36
CA ARG A 316 -0.80 32.01 -2.81
C ARG A 316 -1.62 32.76 -3.84
N LEU A 317 -0.97 33.35 -4.85
CA LEU A 317 -1.65 34.02 -5.95
C LEU A 317 -2.28 33.02 -6.94
N GLU A 318 -1.79 31.78 -6.97
CA GLU A 318 -2.31 30.71 -7.82
C GLU A 318 -3.62 30.16 -7.24
N LYS A 319 -4.74 30.48 -7.86
CA LYS A 319 -6.08 30.10 -7.38
C LYS A 319 -6.47 28.68 -7.81
N ASP A 320 -5.97 28.25 -8.96
CA ASP A 320 -6.43 27.03 -9.63
C ASP A 320 -5.34 25.97 -9.72
N ASN A 321 -5.76 24.73 -9.62
CA ASN A 321 -4.91 23.61 -9.94
C ASN A 321 -5.20 23.17 -11.38
N ALA A 322 -4.29 23.49 -12.31
CA ALA A 322 -4.46 23.19 -13.73
C ALA A 322 -4.74 21.71 -14.01
N LYS A 323 -4.10 20.79 -13.25
CA LYS A 323 -4.35 19.35 -13.37
C LYS A 323 -5.77 18.98 -12.93
N LEU A 324 -6.26 19.57 -11.84
CA LEU A 324 -7.61 19.34 -11.35
C LEU A 324 -8.66 19.86 -12.34
N LEU A 325 -8.46 21.07 -12.89
CA LEU A 325 -9.34 21.63 -13.91
C LEU A 325 -9.40 20.74 -15.15
N LYS A 326 -8.23 20.26 -15.61
CA LYS A 326 -8.17 19.36 -16.77
C LYS A 326 -8.81 18.00 -16.48
N LEU A 327 -8.66 17.47 -15.29
CA LEU A 327 -9.33 16.24 -14.86
C LEU A 327 -10.86 16.41 -14.86
N ILE A 328 -11.36 17.53 -14.32
CA ILE A 328 -12.81 17.85 -14.32
C ILE A 328 -13.34 17.96 -15.75
N GLU A 329 -12.60 18.64 -16.64
CA GLU A 329 -12.97 18.76 -18.06
C GLU A 329 -13.09 17.38 -18.73
N LEU A 330 -12.06 16.54 -18.57
CA LEU A 330 -12.04 15.19 -19.13
C LEU A 330 -13.16 14.31 -18.55
N SER A 331 -13.38 14.37 -17.23
CA SER A 331 -14.45 13.60 -16.59
C SER A 331 -15.84 14.00 -17.07
N LYS A 332 -16.09 15.31 -17.29
CA LYS A 332 -17.36 15.78 -17.86
C LYS A 332 -17.55 15.24 -19.28
N LYS A 333 -16.50 15.32 -20.11
CA LYS A 333 -16.55 14.83 -21.49
C LYS A 333 -16.87 13.33 -21.57
N GLU A 334 -16.26 12.52 -20.70
CA GLU A 334 -16.54 11.08 -20.63
C GLU A 334 -17.96 10.77 -20.16
N LEU A 335 -18.48 11.54 -19.19
CA LEU A 335 -19.86 11.39 -18.70
C LEU A 335 -20.90 11.81 -19.73
N GLU A 336 -20.57 12.74 -20.62
CA GLU A 336 -21.45 13.19 -21.71
C GLU A 336 -21.43 12.24 -22.92
N SER A 337 -20.36 11.44 -23.07
CA SER A 337 -20.17 10.51 -24.20
C SER A 337 -20.63 9.07 -23.92
N GLY A 338 -20.93 8.73 -22.66
CA GLY A 338 -21.35 7.38 -22.24
C GLY A 338 -22.73 7.30 -21.75
#